data_b6e3912edcc88c703b44028ef69d51dc
#
_entry.id   b6e3912edcc88c703b44028ef69d51dc
#
_cell.length_a   1.000
_cell.length_b   1.000
_cell.length_c   1.000
_cell.angle_alpha   90.00
_cell.angle_beta   90.00
_cell.angle_gamma   90.00
#
_symmetry.space_group_name_H-M   'P 1'
#
loop_
_entity.id
_entity.type
_entity.pdbx_description
1 polymer ?
#
loop_
_entity_poly.entity_id
_entity_poly.type
_entity_poly.pdbx_seq_one_letter_code
_entity_poly.pdbx_strand_id
1 'polypeptide(L)'
;MDFMLSRATRVTAQWASAPVQHAVARFWRDMEMTLSTTGFVPDNRLMICLAPALPPESYTLDVTENQLTLCAADDLGAVYGLLDISRHYLGVAPFWFWNQQQFEPKPFATVPEGRITGPAAVGLRGWDLSDAPWLSAWADATENGWEMIFESLLRCRGNMVRTDKQADLAAAMGLRPVQNPQTPLGAAPQQAAAENPEERHKIWQDSIRTLKTSPRIWALGIDGMGGIPMAQPALRRCKSNGSC
;
A
#
# COMPACT_ATOMS: atom_id res chain seq x y z
N MET A 1 -9.35 -4.86 -30.02
CA MET A 1 -8.69 -3.58 -30.37
C MET A 1 -7.82 -3.17 -29.23
N ASP A 2 -6.63 -2.67 -29.49
CA ASP A 2 -5.67 -2.34 -28.47
C ASP A 2 -5.80 -0.85 -28.09
N PHE A 3 -5.65 -0.54 -26.80
CA PHE A 3 -5.63 0.82 -26.30
C PHE A 3 -4.21 1.41 -26.42
N MET A 4 -4.07 2.61 -26.95
CA MET A 4 -2.78 3.29 -27.05
C MET A 4 -2.61 4.28 -25.87
N LEU A 5 -1.85 3.88 -24.87
CA LEU A 5 -1.47 4.73 -23.74
C LEU A 5 -0.37 5.70 -24.16
N SER A 6 -0.61 7.00 -24.01
CA SER A 6 0.31 8.08 -24.37
C SER A 6 0.36 9.14 -23.27
N ARG A 7 1.28 10.10 -23.36
CA ARG A 7 1.34 11.23 -22.41
C ARG A 7 0.12 12.13 -22.41
N ALA A 8 -0.71 12.09 -23.46
CA ALA A 8 -1.95 12.85 -23.52
C ALA A 8 -3.18 12.07 -23.04
N THR A 9 -3.04 10.80 -22.70
CA THR A 9 -4.12 10.00 -22.13
C THR A 9 -4.63 10.65 -20.84
N ARG A 10 -5.91 10.98 -20.80
CA ARG A 10 -6.52 11.60 -19.60
C ARG A 10 -6.80 10.52 -18.54
N VAL A 11 -6.25 10.68 -17.35
CA VAL A 11 -6.48 9.79 -16.21
C VAL A 11 -7.52 10.42 -15.29
N THR A 12 -8.60 9.72 -15.01
CA THR A 12 -9.68 10.16 -14.12
C THR A 12 -10.05 9.05 -13.14
N ALA A 13 -10.34 9.41 -11.89
CA ALA A 13 -10.80 8.47 -10.87
C ALA A 13 -12.17 8.89 -10.33
N GLN A 14 -13.05 7.94 -10.06
CA GLN A 14 -14.38 8.18 -9.48
C GLN A 14 -14.31 8.63 -8.02
N TRP A 15 -13.20 8.38 -7.33
CA TRP A 15 -12.98 8.83 -5.95
C TRP A 15 -11.54 9.30 -5.75
N ALA A 16 -11.33 10.12 -4.72
CA ALA A 16 -10.07 10.83 -4.48
C ALA A 16 -9.51 10.51 -3.08
N SER A 17 -9.37 9.23 -2.72
CA SER A 17 -8.64 8.84 -1.52
C SER A 17 -7.14 9.14 -1.66
N ALA A 18 -6.44 9.32 -0.52
CA ALA A 18 -5.00 9.57 -0.55
C ALA A 18 -4.21 8.46 -1.29
N PRO A 19 -4.47 7.14 -1.07
CA PRO A 19 -3.78 6.09 -1.81
C PRO A 19 -3.95 6.18 -3.32
N VAL A 20 -5.16 6.48 -3.78
CA VAL A 20 -5.46 6.61 -5.22
C VAL A 20 -4.77 7.84 -5.81
N GLN A 21 -4.77 8.99 -5.10
CA GLN A 21 -4.06 10.19 -5.54
C GLN A 21 -2.55 9.96 -5.67
N HIS A 22 -1.93 9.34 -4.67
CA HIS A 22 -0.51 8.96 -4.73
C HIS A 22 -0.22 7.98 -5.88
N ALA A 23 -1.10 7.02 -6.13
CA ALA A 23 -0.94 6.07 -7.22
C ALA A 23 -1.06 6.74 -8.59
N VAL A 24 -2.02 7.65 -8.76
CA VAL A 24 -2.18 8.44 -10.00
C VAL A 24 -0.97 9.33 -10.24
N ALA A 25 -0.45 10.02 -9.22
CA ALA A 25 0.74 10.84 -9.35
C ALA A 25 1.97 10.02 -9.79
N ARG A 26 2.18 8.84 -9.19
CA ARG A 26 3.25 7.92 -9.61
C ARG A 26 3.06 7.39 -11.04
N PHE A 27 1.83 7.08 -11.40
CA PHE A 27 1.53 6.64 -12.75
C PHE A 27 1.82 7.73 -13.80
N TRP A 28 1.52 8.99 -13.50
CA TRP A 28 1.91 10.13 -14.34
C TRP A 28 3.43 10.24 -14.48
N ARG A 29 4.18 10.17 -13.39
CA ARG A 29 5.65 10.15 -13.44
C ARG A 29 6.16 9.00 -14.30
N ASP A 30 5.60 7.80 -14.17
CA ASP A 30 6.01 6.63 -14.96
C ASP A 30 5.74 6.85 -16.46
N MET A 31 4.61 7.44 -16.81
CA MET A 31 4.33 7.85 -18.20
C MET A 31 5.32 8.91 -18.70
N GLU A 32 5.70 9.86 -17.84
CA GLU A 32 6.69 10.88 -18.21
C GLU A 32 8.08 10.32 -18.49
N MET A 33 8.50 9.31 -17.74
CA MET A 33 9.80 8.66 -17.92
C MET A 33 9.83 7.77 -19.16
N THR A 34 8.71 7.16 -19.54
CA THR A 34 8.66 6.08 -20.53
C THR A 34 8.02 6.45 -21.85
N LEU A 35 7.29 7.57 -21.91
CA LEU A 35 6.58 8.02 -23.10
C LEU A 35 7.10 9.38 -23.58
N SER A 36 7.23 9.54 -24.89
CA SER A 36 7.63 10.81 -25.51
C SER A 36 6.43 11.72 -25.73
N THR A 37 6.71 13.02 -25.99
CA THR A 37 5.70 14.01 -26.37
C THR A 37 5.48 14.07 -27.88
N THR A 38 6.23 13.29 -28.67
CA THR A 38 6.18 13.33 -30.13
C THR A 38 5.27 12.23 -30.68
N GLY A 39 4.46 12.56 -31.66
CA GLY A 39 3.60 11.62 -32.38
C GLY A 39 2.12 12.00 -32.34
N PHE A 40 1.33 11.30 -33.15
CA PHE A 40 -0.13 11.41 -33.12
C PHE A 40 -0.64 10.77 -31.81
N VAL A 41 -1.47 11.52 -31.11
CA VAL A 41 -2.06 11.08 -29.85
C VAL A 41 -3.56 11.00 -30.00
N PRO A 42 -4.17 9.81 -29.91
CA PRO A 42 -5.61 9.70 -29.88
C PRO A 42 -6.19 10.40 -28.64
N ASP A 43 -7.38 11.01 -28.77
CA ASP A 43 -8.15 11.48 -27.62
C ASP A 43 -8.74 10.29 -26.88
N ASN A 44 -7.99 9.80 -25.89
CA ASN A 44 -8.36 8.64 -25.10
C ASN A 44 -8.23 8.89 -23.60
N ARG A 45 -8.79 7.97 -22.81
CA ARG A 45 -8.83 8.10 -21.36
C ARG A 45 -8.61 6.78 -20.63
N LEU A 46 -7.97 6.86 -19.47
CA LEU A 46 -7.95 5.85 -18.44
C LEU A 46 -8.91 6.29 -17.33
N MET A 47 -9.93 5.47 -17.07
CA MET A 47 -10.93 5.71 -16.04
C MET A 47 -10.78 4.69 -14.92
N ILE A 48 -10.67 5.16 -13.67
CA ILE A 48 -10.60 4.33 -12.47
C ILE A 48 -11.96 4.32 -11.82
N CYS A 49 -12.59 3.13 -11.75
CA CYS A 49 -13.94 2.91 -11.22
C CYS A 49 -13.89 2.06 -9.95
N LEU A 50 -14.82 2.31 -9.02
CA LEU A 50 -14.99 1.47 -7.83
C LEU A 50 -15.93 0.29 -8.15
N ALA A 51 -15.49 -0.93 -7.83
CA ALA A 51 -16.25 -2.17 -8.03
C ALA A 51 -16.19 -3.06 -6.76
N PRO A 52 -16.91 -2.69 -5.68
CA PRO A 52 -16.78 -3.34 -4.36
C PRO A 52 -17.28 -4.80 -4.34
N ALA A 53 -17.90 -5.27 -5.41
CA ALA A 53 -18.27 -6.68 -5.59
C ALA A 53 -17.06 -7.58 -5.93
N LEU A 54 -15.93 -7.00 -6.32
CA LEU A 54 -14.70 -7.75 -6.55
C LEU A 54 -14.06 -8.18 -5.20
N PRO A 55 -13.25 -9.24 -5.19
CA PRO A 55 -12.48 -9.60 -4.00
C PRO A 55 -11.58 -8.45 -3.53
N PRO A 56 -11.34 -8.27 -2.21
CA PRO A 56 -10.47 -7.21 -1.71
C PRO A 56 -9.12 -7.17 -2.40
N GLU A 57 -8.58 -5.96 -2.60
CA GLU A 57 -7.28 -5.69 -3.22
C GLU A 57 -7.19 -6.18 -4.69
N SER A 58 -8.31 -6.48 -5.32
CA SER A 58 -8.35 -6.92 -6.72
C SER A 58 -8.86 -5.82 -7.66
N TYR A 59 -8.60 -6.02 -8.95
CA TYR A 59 -9.07 -5.13 -10.00
C TYR A 59 -9.33 -5.90 -11.30
N THR A 60 -10.02 -5.25 -12.23
CA THR A 60 -10.17 -5.70 -13.62
C THR A 60 -9.81 -4.57 -14.57
N LEU A 61 -9.27 -4.93 -15.73
CA LEU A 61 -9.02 -4.00 -16.84
C LEU A 61 -9.95 -4.35 -18.01
N ASP A 62 -10.76 -3.40 -18.41
CA ASP A 62 -11.55 -3.49 -19.61
C ASP A 62 -10.99 -2.50 -20.64
N VAL A 63 -10.67 -3.00 -21.83
CA VAL A 63 -9.98 -2.25 -22.87
C VAL A 63 -10.89 -2.06 -24.06
N THR A 64 -11.00 -0.82 -24.52
CA THR A 64 -11.59 -0.44 -25.80
C THR A 64 -10.61 0.47 -26.55
N GLU A 65 -10.84 0.77 -27.80
CA GLU A 65 -9.95 1.62 -28.60
C GLU A 65 -9.67 2.99 -27.96
N ASN A 66 -10.69 3.60 -27.34
CA ASN A 66 -10.59 4.97 -26.80
C ASN A 66 -10.63 5.04 -25.26
N GLN A 67 -10.81 3.92 -24.59
CA GLN A 67 -10.92 3.89 -23.14
C GLN A 67 -10.32 2.63 -22.53
N LEU A 68 -9.45 2.85 -21.55
CA LEU A 68 -9.00 1.85 -20.60
C LEU A 68 -9.74 2.06 -19.28
N THR A 69 -10.51 1.07 -18.83
CA THR A 69 -11.26 1.13 -17.58
C THR A 69 -10.64 0.19 -16.56
N LEU A 70 -10.14 0.76 -15.45
CA LEU A 70 -9.65 0.05 -14.29
C LEU A 70 -10.74 0.02 -13.23
N CYS A 71 -11.42 -1.11 -13.07
CA CYS A 71 -12.42 -1.32 -12.02
C CYS A 71 -11.76 -2.00 -10.81
N ALA A 72 -11.70 -1.32 -9.68
CA ALA A 72 -11.01 -1.77 -8.47
C ALA A 72 -11.97 -2.05 -7.32
N ALA A 73 -11.71 -3.10 -6.53
CA ALA A 73 -12.50 -3.43 -5.35
C ALA A 73 -12.42 -2.36 -4.26
N ASP A 74 -11.23 -1.78 -4.12
CA ASP A 74 -10.86 -0.82 -3.08
C ASP A 74 -9.65 0.02 -3.52
N ASP A 75 -9.14 0.85 -2.61
CA ASP A 75 -7.96 1.70 -2.86
C ASP A 75 -6.74 0.90 -3.29
N LEU A 76 -6.43 -0.22 -2.63
CA LEU A 76 -5.29 -1.05 -2.99
C LEU A 76 -5.47 -1.75 -4.33
N GLY A 77 -6.68 -2.16 -4.67
CA GLY A 77 -7.00 -2.66 -6.01
C GLY A 77 -6.67 -1.63 -7.10
N ALA A 78 -7.02 -0.35 -6.89
CA ALA A 78 -6.67 0.73 -7.82
C ALA A 78 -5.16 0.99 -7.87
N VAL A 79 -4.49 1.02 -6.72
CA VAL A 79 -3.02 1.17 -6.63
C VAL A 79 -2.32 0.07 -7.42
N TYR A 80 -2.68 -1.19 -7.18
CA TYR A 80 -2.07 -2.33 -7.87
C TYR A 80 -2.38 -2.34 -9.36
N GLY A 81 -3.59 -1.97 -9.74
CA GLY A 81 -3.96 -1.88 -11.16
C GLY A 81 -3.11 -0.87 -11.92
N LEU A 82 -2.92 0.33 -11.39
CA LEU A 82 -2.05 1.34 -11.99
C LEU A 82 -0.59 0.91 -12.04
N LEU A 83 -0.07 0.30 -10.95
CA LEU A 83 1.31 -0.19 -10.90
C LEU A 83 1.55 -1.38 -11.85
N ASP A 84 0.55 -2.22 -12.06
CA ASP A 84 0.65 -3.32 -13.03
C ASP A 84 0.59 -2.80 -14.48
N ILE A 85 -0.26 -1.81 -14.78
CA ILE A 85 -0.23 -1.13 -16.09
C ILE A 85 1.15 -0.54 -16.33
N SER A 86 1.70 0.14 -15.33
CA SER A 86 3.05 0.70 -15.39
C SER A 86 4.11 -0.38 -15.62
N ARG A 87 4.05 -1.48 -14.90
CA ARG A 87 5.02 -2.58 -15.02
C ARG A 87 4.93 -3.28 -16.37
N HIS A 88 3.73 -3.65 -16.81
CA HIS A 88 3.56 -4.53 -17.97
C HIS A 88 3.61 -3.78 -19.30
N TYR A 89 3.17 -2.54 -19.36
CA TYR A 89 3.05 -1.77 -20.59
C TYR A 89 4.03 -0.61 -20.71
N LEU A 90 4.36 0.04 -19.58
CA LEU A 90 5.40 1.07 -19.54
C LEU A 90 6.80 0.49 -19.22
N GLY A 91 6.88 -0.74 -18.73
CA GLY A 91 8.14 -1.42 -18.45
C GLY A 91 8.85 -0.95 -17.17
N VAL A 92 8.14 -0.27 -16.23
CA VAL A 92 8.75 0.23 -15.00
C VAL A 92 8.85 -0.90 -13.96
N ALA A 93 10.07 -1.37 -13.69
CA ALA A 93 10.34 -2.45 -12.74
C ALA A 93 10.08 -2.04 -11.27
N PRO A 94 9.77 -2.99 -10.35
CA PRO A 94 9.53 -2.67 -8.93
C PRO A 94 10.65 -1.89 -8.25
N PHE A 95 11.91 -2.17 -8.62
CA PHE A 95 13.11 -1.53 -8.05
C PHE A 95 13.84 -0.64 -9.06
N TRP A 96 13.11 -0.02 -9.98
CA TRP A 96 13.65 0.73 -11.11
C TRP A 96 14.72 1.75 -10.72
N PHE A 97 14.54 2.48 -9.62
CA PHE A 97 15.47 3.51 -9.16
C PHE A 97 16.74 2.92 -8.54
N TRP A 98 16.65 1.80 -7.77
CA TRP A 98 17.83 1.13 -7.22
C TRP A 98 18.64 0.40 -8.28
N ASN A 99 17.97 -0.13 -9.30
CA ASN A 99 18.60 -0.79 -10.43
C ASN A 99 19.10 0.21 -11.49
N GLN A 100 18.92 1.51 -11.28
CA GLN A 100 19.24 2.56 -12.24
C GLN A 100 18.69 2.25 -13.64
N GLN A 101 17.44 1.80 -13.70
CA GLN A 101 16.78 1.41 -14.94
C GLN A 101 16.75 2.59 -15.91
N GLN A 102 17.27 2.38 -17.11
CA GLN A 102 17.22 3.35 -18.19
C GLN A 102 15.93 3.16 -18.99
N PHE A 103 15.31 4.27 -19.36
CA PHE A 103 14.09 4.27 -20.16
C PHE A 103 14.37 4.90 -21.54
N GLU A 104 13.87 4.25 -22.58
CA GLU A 104 13.83 4.81 -23.93
C GLU A 104 12.40 5.27 -24.21
N PRO A 105 12.11 6.57 -24.21
CA PRO A 105 10.76 7.09 -24.37
C PRO A 105 10.17 6.72 -25.72
N LYS A 106 8.98 6.10 -25.71
CA LYS A 106 8.23 5.70 -26.90
C LYS A 106 7.05 6.63 -27.12
N PRO A 107 6.55 6.80 -28.36
CA PRO A 107 5.37 7.65 -28.61
C PRO A 107 4.12 7.18 -27.87
N PHE A 108 3.95 5.87 -27.72
CA PHE A 108 2.84 5.24 -27.00
C PHE A 108 3.24 3.84 -26.52
N ALA A 109 2.49 3.33 -25.55
CA ALA A 109 2.51 1.93 -25.13
C ALA A 109 1.16 1.28 -25.49
N THR A 110 1.20 0.07 -26.03
CA THR A 110 -0.01 -0.68 -26.41
C THR A 110 -0.49 -1.51 -25.25
N VAL A 111 -1.74 -1.31 -24.87
CA VAL A 111 -2.45 -2.14 -23.87
C VAL A 111 -3.42 -3.02 -24.64
N PRO A 112 -3.16 -4.33 -24.77
CA PRO A 112 -4.00 -5.24 -25.52
C PRO A 112 -5.35 -5.45 -24.85
N GLU A 113 -6.35 -5.83 -25.63
CA GLU A 113 -7.61 -6.27 -25.11
C GLU A 113 -7.41 -7.50 -24.20
N GLY A 114 -7.93 -7.44 -23.00
CA GLY A 114 -7.80 -8.52 -22.05
C GLY A 114 -8.15 -8.09 -20.63
N ARG A 115 -8.46 -9.07 -19.81
CA ARG A 115 -8.83 -8.88 -18.42
C ARG A 115 -7.71 -9.40 -17.53
N ILE A 116 -7.08 -8.50 -16.76
CA ILE A 116 -6.14 -8.88 -15.73
C ILE A 116 -6.89 -8.82 -14.41
N THR A 117 -6.99 -9.96 -13.72
CA THR A 117 -7.58 -10.03 -12.39
C THR A 117 -6.53 -10.60 -11.44
N GLY A 118 -6.46 -10.08 -10.24
CA GLY A 118 -5.54 -10.65 -9.27
C GLY A 118 -5.90 -10.37 -7.83
N PRO A 119 -6.59 -11.28 -7.11
CA PRO A 119 -6.42 -11.30 -5.67
C PRO A 119 -5.08 -11.93 -5.31
N ALA A 120 -4.44 -11.44 -4.25
CA ALA A 120 -3.26 -12.10 -3.71
C ALA A 120 -3.68 -13.36 -2.95
N ALA A 121 -2.92 -14.45 -3.10
CA ALA A 121 -3.15 -15.71 -2.39
C ALA A 121 -2.94 -15.60 -0.87
N VAL A 122 -2.15 -14.62 -0.42
CA VAL A 122 -1.83 -14.38 1.00
C VAL A 122 -2.37 -13.03 1.42
N GLY A 123 -3.15 -13.00 2.51
CA GLY A 123 -3.86 -11.79 2.97
C GLY A 123 -2.95 -10.67 3.49
N LEU A 124 -1.85 -11.00 4.17
CA LEU A 124 -0.89 -10.01 4.70
C LEU A 124 0.49 -10.23 4.06
N ARG A 125 1.04 -9.17 3.48
CA ARG A 125 2.31 -9.19 2.73
C ARG A 125 3.04 -7.89 3.03
N GLY A 126 4.26 -7.97 3.53
CA GLY A 126 4.95 -6.74 3.90
C GLY A 126 6.42 -6.91 4.27
N TRP A 127 7.03 -5.78 4.57
CA TRP A 127 8.41 -5.67 5.01
C TRP A 127 8.49 -5.16 6.44
N ASP A 128 9.51 -5.62 7.15
CA ASP A 128 9.95 -5.05 8.42
C ASP A 128 11.17 -4.16 8.15
N LEU A 129 11.00 -2.86 8.37
CA LEU A 129 12.03 -1.84 8.15
C LEU A 129 12.58 -1.27 9.47
N SER A 130 12.11 -1.77 10.62
CA SER A 130 12.46 -1.21 11.93
C SER A 130 13.94 -1.36 12.28
N ASP A 131 14.59 -2.44 11.82
CA ASP A 131 15.99 -2.74 12.11
C ASP A 131 16.93 -2.48 10.90
N ALA A 132 16.58 -1.50 10.05
CA ALA A 132 17.36 -1.16 8.86
C ALA A 132 17.90 0.29 8.92
N PRO A 133 18.84 0.61 9.83
CA PRO A 133 19.33 1.98 10.02
C PRO A 133 20.00 2.56 8.78
N TRP A 134 20.69 1.74 7.99
CA TRP A 134 21.29 2.15 6.72
C TRP A 134 20.24 2.55 5.67
N LEU A 135 19.12 1.83 5.61
CA LEU A 135 18.03 2.15 4.71
C LEU A 135 17.31 3.44 5.13
N SER A 136 17.10 3.61 6.44
CA SER A 136 16.53 4.84 7.00
C SER A 136 17.43 6.05 6.73
N ALA A 137 18.75 5.91 6.90
CA ALA A 137 19.70 6.98 6.60
C ALA A 137 19.71 7.34 5.12
N TRP A 138 19.65 6.35 4.23
CA TRP A 138 19.54 6.58 2.80
C TRP A 138 18.23 7.30 2.44
N ALA A 139 17.11 6.84 3.00
CA ALA A 139 15.79 7.41 2.72
C ALA A 139 15.67 8.86 3.21
N ASP A 140 16.24 9.16 4.38
CA ASP A 140 16.26 10.52 4.95
C ASP A 140 17.15 11.48 4.14
N ALA A 141 18.20 10.98 3.49
CA ALA A 141 19.12 11.77 2.67
C ALA A 141 18.69 11.88 1.20
N THR A 142 17.71 11.10 0.77
CA THR A 142 17.26 11.04 -0.63
C THR A 142 15.91 11.75 -0.77
N GLU A 143 15.79 12.61 -1.78
CA GLU A 143 14.50 13.22 -2.12
C GLU A 143 13.47 12.14 -2.41
N ASN A 144 12.33 12.18 -1.70
CA ASN A 144 11.27 11.18 -1.77
C ASN A 144 11.70 9.74 -1.45
N GLY A 145 12.82 9.55 -0.72
CA GLY A 145 13.39 8.22 -0.46
C GLY A 145 12.41 7.26 0.23
N TRP A 146 11.65 7.73 1.22
CA TRP A 146 10.63 6.91 1.87
C TRP A 146 9.47 6.54 0.94
N GLU A 147 9.04 7.45 0.05
CA GLU A 147 8.04 7.14 -0.96
C GLU A 147 8.52 6.05 -1.92
N MET A 148 9.80 6.10 -2.31
CA MET A 148 10.41 5.09 -3.19
C MET A 148 10.43 3.70 -2.52
N ILE A 149 10.75 3.62 -1.22
CA ILE A 149 10.72 2.37 -0.46
C ILE A 149 9.29 1.80 -0.44
N PHE A 150 8.32 2.62 -0.05
CA PHE A 150 6.93 2.18 0.02
C PHE A 150 6.34 1.86 -1.35
N GLU A 151 6.73 2.59 -2.38
CA GLU A 151 6.39 2.29 -3.77
C GLU A 151 6.90 0.91 -4.19
N SER A 152 8.16 0.57 -3.88
CA SER A 152 8.72 -0.75 -4.20
C SER A 152 7.93 -1.88 -3.56
N LEU A 153 7.54 -1.70 -2.30
CA LEU A 153 6.68 -2.65 -1.60
C LEU A 153 5.31 -2.81 -2.27
N LEU A 154 4.68 -1.69 -2.66
CA LEU A 154 3.39 -1.72 -3.38
C LEU A 154 3.53 -2.38 -4.76
N ARG A 155 4.61 -2.11 -5.51
CA ARG A 155 4.91 -2.77 -6.80
C ARG A 155 5.13 -4.28 -6.67
N CYS A 156 5.58 -4.73 -5.48
CA CYS A 156 5.67 -6.14 -5.10
C CYS A 156 4.36 -6.70 -4.50
N ARG A 157 3.25 -5.97 -4.61
CA ARG A 157 1.95 -6.35 -4.05
C ARG A 157 1.92 -6.42 -2.52
N GLY A 158 2.82 -5.70 -1.83
CA GLY A 158 2.77 -5.55 -0.38
C GLY A 158 1.61 -4.67 0.06
N ASN A 159 1.02 -4.97 1.23
CA ASN A 159 -0.10 -4.24 1.81
C ASN A 159 0.12 -3.83 3.27
N MET A 160 1.27 -4.17 3.85
CA MET A 160 1.63 -3.76 5.20
C MET A 160 3.13 -3.44 5.30
N VAL A 161 3.50 -2.61 6.26
CA VAL A 161 4.89 -2.28 6.55
C VAL A 161 5.08 -2.04 8.04
N ARG A 162 6.11 -2.65 8.63
CA ARG A 162 6.60 -2.25 9.95
C ARG A 162 7.70 -1.22 9.77
N THR A 163 7.47 -0.03 10.31
CA THR A 163 8.41 1.09 10.22
C THR A 163 8.29 1.97 11.45
N ASP A 164 9.43 2.46 11.94
CA ASP A 164 9.49 3.42 13.05
C ASP A 164 9.36 4.87 12.55
N LYS A 165 9.48 5.08 11.24
CA LYS A 165 9.38 6.39 10.60
C LYS A 165 8.35 6.39 9.48
N GLN A 166 7.74 7.56 9.24
CA GLN A 166 6.87 7.79 8.09
C GLN A 166 5.63 6.86 8.01
N ALA A 167 5.11 6.41 9.16
CA ALA A 167 3.93 5.53 9.20
C ALA A 167 2.70 6.19 8.55
N ASP A 168 2.53 7.50 8.70
CA ASP A 168 1.41 8.23 8.12
C ASP A 168 1.55 8.35 6.60
N LEU A 169 2.77 8.52 6.08
CA LEU A 169 3.04 8.47 4.65
C LEU A 169 2.73 7.07 4.09
N ALA A 170 3.18 6.01 4.76
CA ALA A 170 2.87 4.64 4.36
C ALA A 170 1.35 4.41 4.28
N ALA A 171 0.60 4.89 5.27
CA ALA A 171 -0.86 4.82 5.29
C ALA A 171 -1.49 5.65 4.16
N ALA A 172 -1.00 6.86 3.90
CA ALA A 172 -1.45 7.70 2.79
C ALA A 172 -1.21 7.05 1.43
N MET A 173 -0.17 6.22 1.30
CA MET A 173 0.12 5.46 0.09
C MET A 173 -0.68 4.15 -0.03
N GLY A 174 -1.46 3.76 1.00
CA GLY A 174 -2.31 2.58 1.01
C GLY A 174 -1.74 1.37 1.77
N LEU A 175 -0.56 1.47 2.33
CA LEU A 175 0.00 0.44 3.20
C LEU A 175 -0.65 0.49 4.59
N ARG A 176 -0.71 -0.64 5.27
CA ARG A 176 -1.12 -0.73 6.68
C ARG A 176 0.14 -0.71 7.56
N PRO A 177 0.42 0.38 8.28
CA PRO A 177 1.53 0.40 9.22
C PRO A 177 1.32 -0.65 10.31
N VAL A 178 2.36 -1.45 10.55
CA VAL A 178 2.39 -2.40 11.66
C VAL A 178 2.99 -1.68 12.86
N GLN A 179 2.28 -1.70 13.97
CA GLN A 179 2.74 -1.08 15.18
C GLN A 179 3.95 -1.82 15.77
N ASN A 180 4.89 -1.06 16.33
CA ASN A 180 6.03 -1.63 17.04
C ASN A 180 5.55 -2.42 18.26
N PRO A 181 5.93 -3.72 18.41
CA PRO A 181 5.53 -4.52 19.58
C PRO A 181 6.09 -4.00 20.91
N GLN A 182 7.14 -3.17 20.89
CA GLN A 182 7.68 -2.52 22.09
C GLN A 182 6.80 -1.35 22.58
N THR A 183 5.90 -0.87 21.72
CA THR A 183 4.91 0.16 22.09
C THR A 183 3.50 -0.36 21.82
N PRO A 184 3.06 -1.40 22.57
CA PRO A 184 1.77 -2.04 22.31
C PRO A 184 0.64 -1.03 22.40
N LEU A 185 -0.26 -1.08 21.43
CA LEU A 185 -1.38 -0.16 21.28
C LEU A 185 -1.00 1.35 21.30
N GLY A 186 0.26 1.68 20.90
CA GLY A 186 0.74 3.06 20.86
C GLY A 186 1.18 3.65 22.20
N ALA A 187 1.17 2.86 23.27
CA ALA A 187 1.64 3.30 24.58
C ALA A 187 3.13 3.02 24.77
N ALA A 188 3.84 3.92 25.46
CA ALA A 188 5.21 3.63 25.88
C ALA A 188 5.27 2.39 26.76
N PRO A 189 6.35 1.58 26.74
CA PRO A 189 6.45 0.34 27.52
C PRO A 189 6.16 0.52 29.00
N GLN A 190 6.62 1.63 29.60
CA GLN A 190 6.36 1.94 31.01
C GLN A 190 4.87 2.20 31.28
N GLN A 191 4.16 2.84 30.35
CA GLN A 191 2.73 3.11 30.44
C GLN A 191 1.91 1.84 30.17
N ALA A 192 2.33 1.05 29.17
CA ALA A 192 1.67 -0.23 28.85
C ALA A 192 1.80 -1.25 29.99
N ALA A 193 2.85 -1.13 30.82
CA ALA A 193 3.10 -1.97 31.99
C ALA A 193 2.49 -1.45 33.29
N ALA A 194 1.59 -0.46 33.24
CA ALA A 194 0.90 0.02 34.43
C ALA A 194 0.33 -1.16 35.24
N GLU A 195 0.64 -1.19 36.52
CA GLU A 195 0.25 -2.30 37.41
C GLU A 195 -1.29 -2.38 37.58
N ASN A 196 -1.95 -1.23 37.51
CA ASN A 196 -3.41 -1.14 37.59
C ASN A 196 -4.06 -1.49 36.23
N PRO A 197 -4.88 -2.57 36.17
CA PRO A 197 -5.56 -2.97 34.94
C PRO A 197 -6.50 -1.89 34.38
N GLU A 198 -7.12 -1.08 35.20
CA GLU A 198 -8.04 -0.02 34.76
C GLU A 198 -7.27 1.14 34.11
N GLU A 199 -6.14 1.53 34.70
CA GLU A 199 -5.27 2.55 34.15
C GLU A 199 -4.70 2.11 32.80
N ARG A 200 -4.23 0.88 32.71
CA ARG A 200 -3.75 0.28 31.45
C ARG A 200 -4.83 0.26 30.38
N HIS A 201 -6.05 -0.13 30.75
CA HIS A 201 -7.18 -0.14 29.82
C HIS A 201 -7.49 1.27 29.29
N LYS A 202 -7.44 2.29 30.14
CA LYS A 202 -7.62 3.68 29.76
C LYS A 202 -6.53 4.16 28.80
N ILE A 203 -5.26 3.89 29.10
CA ILE A 203 -4.13 4.23 28.23
C ILE A 203 -4.31 3.61 26.83
N TRP A 204 -4.70 2.34 26.77
CA TRP A 204 -4.94 1.66 25.51
C TRP A 204 -6.14 2.24 24.73
N GLN A 205 -7.23 2.56 25.42
CA GLN A 205 -8.38 3.21 24.78
C GLN A 205 -8.01 4.58 24.21
N ASP A 206 -7.27 5.39 24.94
CA ASP A 206 -6.85 6.71 24.49
C ASP A 206 -5.89 6.61 23.31
N SER A 207 -4.96 5.65 23.33
CA SER A 207 -4.06 5.37 22.22
C SER A 207 -4.81 4.93 20.95
N ILE A 208 -5.79 4.04 21.09
CA ILE A 208 -6.63 3.61 19.95
C ILE A 208 -7.42 4.78 19.38
N ARG A 209 -7.97 5.65 20.24
CA ARG A 209 -8.71 6.84 19.79
C ARG A 209 -7.83 7.79 19.01
N THR A 210 -6.62 8.07 19.51
CA THR A 210 -5.65 8.97 18.87
C THR A 210 -5.17 8.44 17.50
N LEU A 211 -5.02 7.12 17.38
CA LEU A 211 -4.49 6.47 16.17
C LEU A 211 -5.58 5.94 15.22
N LYS A 212 -6.85 6.24 15.50
CA LYS A 212 -8.01 5.66 14.79
C LYS A 212 -8.15 6.10 13.34
N THR A 213 -7.43 7.13 12.91
CA THR A 213 -7.59 7.76 11.59
C THR A 213 -6.89 7.05 10.44
N SER A 214 -6.03 6.07 10.69
CA SER A 214 -5.36 5.31 9.63
C SER A 214 -5.50 3.81 9.85
N PRO A 215 -5.74 3.03 8.79
CA PRO A 215 -5.74 1.58 8.88
C PRO A 215 -4.34 1.11 9.29
N ARG A 216 -4.27 0.35 10.38
CA ARG A 216 -2.99 -0.19 10.87
C ARG A 216 -3.16 -1.56 11.52
N ILE A 217 -2.05 -2.29 11.66
CA ILE A 217 -2.01 -3.57 12.36
C ILE A 217 -1.51 -3.30 13.77
N TRP A 218 -2.33 -3.62 14.76
CA TRP A 218 -2.05 -3.38 16.15
C TRP A 218 -1.17 -4.48 16.74
N ALA A 219 -0.09 -4.09 17.41
CA ALA A 219 0.68 -5.01 18.24
C ALA A 219 0.06 -5.05 19.63
N LEU A 220 -0.27 -6.25 20.10
CA LEU A 220 -0.78 -6.47 21.46
C LEU A 220 0.34 -6.62 22.50
N GLY A 221 1.59 -6.63 22.06
CA GLY A 221 2.79 -6.85 22.86
C GLY A 221 3.43 -8.21 22.59
N ILE A 222 4.66 -8.35 23.04
CA ILE A 222 5.42 -9.62 22.99
C ILE A 222 5.74 -10.01 24.43
N ASP A 223 5.37 -11.24 24.81
CA ASP A 223 5.75 -11.81 26.10
C ASP A 223 7.27 -12.05 26.13
N GLY A 224 7.93 -11.58 27.18
CA GLY A 224 9.34 -11.83 27.43
C GLY A 224 10.38 -10.91 26.78
N MET A 225 9.99 -9.93 26.00
CA MET A 225 10.91 -8.90 25.50
C MET A 225 11.02 -7.73 26.48
N GLY A 226 12.12 -7.67 27.23
CA GLY A 226 12.47 -6.51 28.06
C GLY A 226 12.10 -6.59 29.53
N GLY A 227 11.86 -7.77 30.08
CA GLY A 227 11.70 -7.96 31.53
C GLY A 227 10.42 -7.41 32.15
N ILE A 228 9.43 -7.06 31.36
CA ILE A 228 8.09 -6.69 31.82
C ILE A 228 7.23 -7.95 31.76
N PRO A 229 6.86 -8.56 32.89
CA PRO A 229 5.94 -9.68 32.89
C PRO A 229 4.58 -9.17 32.38
N MET A 230 4.23 -9.51 31.15
CA MET A 230 2.83 -9.41 30.73
C MET A 230 2.05 -10.38 31.59
N ALA A 231 1.08 -9.87 32.37
CA ALA A 231 0.16 -10.74 33.06
C ALA A 231 -0.44 -11.70 32.03
N GLN A 232 -0.21 -13.01 32.24
CA GLN A 232 -0.75 -14.02 31.32
C GLN A 232 -2.23 -13.71 31.07
N PRO A 233 -2.70 -13.55 29.84
CA PRO A 233 -4.11 -13.47 29.61
C PRO A 233 -4.69 -14.73 30.21
N ALA A 234 -5.62 -14.61 31.14
CA ALA A 234 -6.36 -15.73 31.65
C ALA A 234 -7.04 -16.37 30.45
N LEU A 235 -6.44 -17.40 29.92
CA LEU A 235 -7.05 -18.29 28.94
C LEU A 235 -8.29 -18.83 29.66
N ARG A 236 -9.44 -18.21 29.43
CA ARG A 236 -10.71 -18.85 29.75
C ARG A 236 -10.70 -20.12 28.93
N ARG A 237 -10.33 -21.23 29.59
CA ARG A 237 -10.64 -22.54 29.04
C ARG A 237 -12.14 -22.51 28.76
N CYS A 238 -12.51 -22.47 27.51
CA CYS A 238 -13.84 -22.91 27.12
C CYS A 238 -13.92 -24.34 27.63
N LYS A 239 -14.64 -24.54 28.74
CA LYS A 239 -15.05 -25.87 29.15
C LYS A 239 -15.87 -26.40 27.98
N SER A 240 -15.38 -27.46 27.36
CA SER A 240 -16.11 -28.29 26.42
C SER A 240 -17.29 -28.93 27.16
N ASN A 241 -18.37 -28.18 27.33
CA ASN A 241 -19.68 -28.75 27.56
C ASN A 241 -20.40 -28.60 26.21
N GLY A 242 -20.55 -29.73 25.55
CA GLY A 242 -21.33 -29.84 24.35
C GLY A 242 -22.78 -29.39 24.63
N SER A 243 -23.23 -28.47 23.83
CA SER A 243 -24.59 -28.37 23.31
C SER A 243 -24.73 -27.03 22.59
N CYS A 244 -25.08 -27.18 21.34
CA CYS A 244 -25.56 -26.19 20.33
C CYS A 244 -24.61 -25.13 19.87
#